data_3e1c885be3cc86e48c7db1b2ee8637ce
#
_entry.id   3e1c885be3cc86e48c7db1b2ee8637ce
#
_cell.length_a   1.000
_cell.length_b   1.000
_cell.length_c   1.000
_cell.angle_alpha   90.00
_cell.angle_beta   90.00
_cell.angle_gamma   90.00
#
_symmetry.space_group_name_H-M   'P 1'
#
loop_
_entity.id
_entity.type
_entity.pdbx_description
1 polymer ?
#
loop_
_entity_poly.entity_id
_entity_poly.type
_entity_poly.pdbx_seq_one_letter_code
_entity_poly.pdbx_strand_id
1 'polypeptide(L)'
;MGIKTYNPYTPSRRNMTGSDFSEITKKTPEKSGGGTRTQYRLVDFKRNKDGVHATVLGIEYDPNRTANIALICYEDGEKAYILAPEGLTDGMQVMNGPDAEVKVGNCLPLSAIPVGTQVHNIELYPGKGGQMVPLRKESTQHFVFPPAK
;
A
#
# COMPACT_ATOMS: atom_id res chain seq x y z
N MET A 1 -10.91 4.48 -9.74
CA MET A 1 -10.53 5.88 -9.99
C MET A 1 -11.48 6.44 -11.03
N GLY A 2 -12.30 7.42 -10.68
CA GLY A 2 -13.25 8.05 -11.58
C GLY A 2 -12.55 9.00 -12.57
N ILE A 3 -13.18 9.26 -13.69
CA ILE A 3 -12.74 10.26 -14.67
C ILE A 3 -13.62 11.49 -14.51
N LYS A 4 -12.99 12.63 -14.26
CA LYS A 4 -13.66 13.93 -14.19
C LYS A 4 -13.65 14.56 -15.57
N THR A 5 -14.82 14.97 -16.06
CA THR A 5 -14.98 15.74 -17.27
C THR A 5 -15.19 17.21 -16.96
N TYR A 6 -14.68 18.09 -17.79
CA TYR A 6 -14.77 19.55 -17.60
C TYR A 6 -15.80 20.15 -18.56
N ASN A 7 -16.48 21.21 -18.11
CA ASN A 7 -17.40 21.93 -18.94
C ASN A 7 -16.68 22.59 -20.13
N PRO A 8 -17.23 22.50 -21.35
CA PRO A 8 -16.55 22.91 -22.58
C PRO A 8 -16.73 24.40 -22.92
N TYR A 9 -16.23 25.32 -22.05
CA TYR A 9 -16.36 26.75 -22.40
C TYR A 9 -15.20 27.30 -23.27
N THR A 10 -14.14 26.54 -23.45
CA THR A 10 -13.04 26.90 -24.32
C THR A 10 -12.66 25.75 -25.24
N PRO A 11 -12.06 26.02 -26.43
CA PRO A 11 -11.63 24.94 -27.32
C PRO A 11 -10.69 23.91 -26.64
N SER A 12 -9.80 24.37 -25.77
CA SER A 12 -8.87 23.51 -25.05
C SER A 12 -9.56 22.65 -23.99
N ARG A 13 -10.72 23.04 -23.48
CA ARG A 13 -11.46 22.27 -22.45
C ARG A 13 -12.46 21.28 -23.01
N ARG A 14 -12.78 21.31 -24.30
CA ARG A 14 -13.81 20.45 -24.91
C ARG A 14 -13.53 18.95 -24.74
N ASN A 15 -12.25 18.57 -24.79
CA ASN A 15 -11.82 17.17 -24.67
C ASN A 15 -10.95 16.92 -23.43
N MET A 16 -11.00 17.84 -22.46
CA MET A 16 -10.17 17.73 -21.26
C MET A 16 -10.81 16.74 -20.27
N THR A 17 -10.07 15.73 -19.92
CA THR A 17 -10.41 14.80 -18.84
C THR A 17 -9.31 14.83 -17.78
N GLY A 18 -9.66 14.57 -16.55
CA GLY A 18 -8.73 14.48 -15.44
C GLY A 18 -9.11 13.35 -14.51
N SER A 19 -8.17 12.94 -13.67
CA SER A 19 -8.46 11.97 -12.62
C SER A 19 -9.39 12.58 -11.56
N ASP A 20 -10.40 11.84 -11.16
CA ASP A 20 -11.23 12.19 -10.01
C ASP A 20 -10.49 11.79 -8.73
N PHE A 21 -10.20 12.77 -7.89
CA PHE A 21 -9.51 12.60 -6.61
C PHE A 21 -10.48 12.63 -5.43
N SER A 22 -11.76 12.32 -5.64
CA SER A 22 -12.79 12.31 -4.59
C SER A 22 -12.50 11.32 -3.47
N GLU A 23 -11.77 10.24 -3.77
CA GLU A 23 -11.39 9.19 -2.81
C GLU A 23 -10.14 9.53 -1.99
N ILE A 24 -9.55 10.72 -2.18
CA ILE A 24 -8.38 11.13 -1.40
C ILE A 24 -8.83 11.57 -0.01
N THR A 25 -8.49 10.81 1.00
CA THR A 25 -8.86 11.04 2.39
C THR A 25 -8.15 12.24 3.04
N LYS A 26 -6.96 12.59 2.56
CA LYS A 26 -6.27 13.84 2.93
C LYS A 26 -6.22 14.79 1.75
N LYS A 27 -7.15 15.72 1.72
CA LYS A 27 -7.03 16.91 0.88
C LYS A 27 -5.75 17.64 1.29
N THR A 28 -4.93 18.02 0.31
CA THR A 28 -3.85 19.00 0.53
C THR A 28 -4.46 20.19 1.24
N PRO A 29 -3.85 20.73 2.31
CA PRO A 29 -4.39 21.92 2.95
C PRO A 29 -4.58 22.99 1.89
N GLU A 30 -5.77 23.58 1.86
CA GLU A 30 -6.16 24.67 0.97
C GLU A 30 -5.33 25.93 1.30
N LYS A 31 -4.04 25.89 1.10
CA LYS A 31 -3.20 27.06 1.12
C LYS A 31 -2.72 27.35 -0.28
N SER A 32 -3.53 28.21 -0.89
CA SER A 32 -3.11 29.31 -1.79
C SER A 32 -1.88 29.05 -2.64
N GLY A 33 -2.11 29.00 -3.93
CA GLY A 33 -1.06 29.14 -4.92
C GLY A 33 -0.40 27.82 -5.29
N GLY A 34 -0.88 27.28 -6.37
CA GLY A 34 -0.28 26.32 -7.28
C GLY A 34 1.03 25.66 -6.87
N GLY A 35 1.01 24.83 -5.86
CA GLY A 35 2.19 24.09 -5.45
C GLY A 35 1.97 22.60 -5.73
N THR A 36 2.84 22.03 -6.53
CA THR A 36 2.96 20.59 -6.78
C THR A 36 3.48 19.82 -5.57
N ARG A 37 3.43 20.38 -4.37
CA ARG A 37 3.89 19.70 -3.15
C ARG A 37 2.83 18.74 -2.67
N THR A 38 3.00 17.47 -2.99
CA THR A 38 2.25 16.35 -2.38
C THR A 38 2.84 16.03 -1.02
N GLN A 39 1.99 15.81 -0.02
CA GLN A 39 2.44 15.35 1.29
C GLN A 39 2.98 13.92 1.17
N TYR A 40 4.25 13.72 1.54
CA TYR A 40 4.85 12.40 1.54
C TYR A 40 4.43 11.63 2.81
N ARG A 41 3.92 10.42 2.63
CA ARG A 41 3.60 9.52 3.73
C ARG A 41 4.73 8.51 3.90
N LEU A 42 5.23 8.39 5.13
CA LEU A 42 6.24 7.38 5.46
C LEU A 42 5.55 6.03 5.54
N VAL A 43 5.96 5.11 4.66
CA VAL A 43 5.50 3.72 4.67
C VAL A 43 6.53 2.87 5.38
N ASP A 44 6.07 2.05 6.31
CA ASP A 44 6.91 1.08 7.01
C ASP A 44 7.17 -0.13 6.09
N PHE A 45 8.34 -0.14 5.47
CA PHE A 45 8.80 -1.24 4.64
C PHE A 45 9.49 -2.35 5.46
N LYS A 46 9.89 -2.08 6.68
CA LYS A 46 10.65 -3.01 7.51
C LYS A 46 9.76 -3.93 8.34
N ARG A 47 8.65 -3.37 8.83
CA ARG A 47 7.68 -4.10 9.66
C ARG A 47 8.34 -4.88 10.82
N ASN A 48 9.17 -4.19 11.61
CA ASN A 48 10.01 -4.81 12.65
C ASN A 48 9.26 -5.19 13.94
N LYS A 49 7.94 -4.95 14.03
CA LYS A 49 7.14 -5.31 15.21
C LYS A 49 6.60 -6.73 15.07
N ASP A 50 7.46 -7.71 15.37
CA ASP A 50 7.08 -9.11 15.32
C ASP A 50 6.19 -9.50 16.51
N GLY A 51 5.19 -10.38 16.26
CA GLY A 51 4.28 -10.90 17.26
C GLY A 51 3.22 -9.92 17.78
N VAL A 52 3.20 -8.68 17.28
CA VAL A 52 2.19 -7.68 17.67
C VAL A 52 1.09 -7.62 16.62
N HIS A 53 -0.16 -7.75 17.07
CA HIS A 53 -1.31 -7.58 16.19
C HIS A 53 -1.54 -6.10 15.87
N ALA A 54 -1.95 -5.84 14.66
CA ALA A 54 -2.39 -4.53 14.22
C ALA A 54 -3.72 -4.62 13.47
N THR A 55 -4.56 -3.62 13.62
CA THR A 55 -5.85 -3.53 12.94
C THR A 55 -5.75 -2.51 11.80
N VAL A 56 -6.25 -2.86 10.63
CA VAL A 56 -6.37 -1.95 9.49
C VAL A 56 -7.47 -0.94 9.76
N LEU A 57 -7.10 0.34 9.87
CA LEU A 57 -8.04 1.44 10.10
C LEU A 57 -8.68 1.94 8.81
N GLY A 58 -7.96 1.85 7.70
CA GLY A 58 -8.45 2.30 6.40
C GLY A 58 -7.42 2.20 5.30
N ILE A 59 -7.90 2.12 4.06
CA ILE A 59 -7.06 2.09 2.85
C ILE A 59 -7.09 3.47 2.22
N GLU A 60 -5.90 4.03 2.00
CA GLU A 60 -5.74 5.39 1.47
C GLU A 60 -5.00 5.38 0.13
N TYR A 61 -5.36 6.34 -0.72
CA TYR A 61 -4.60 6.65 -1.93
C TYR A 61 -3.37 7.49 -1.59
N ASP A 62 -2.21 7.12 -2.12
CA ASP A 62 -0.99 7.94 -2.03
C ASP A 62 -0.58 8.44 -3.42
N PRO A 63 -0.52 9.77 -3.65
CA PRO A 63 -0.12 10.33 -4.94
C PRO A 63 1.34 10.06 -5.32
N ASN A 64 2.19 9.66 -4.37
CA ASN A 64 3.60 9.41 -4.59
C ASN A 64 3.90 7.98 -5.10
N ARG A 65 2.88 7.13 -5.15
CA ARG A 65 3.03 5.72 -5.57
C ARG A 65 1.81 5.20 -6.31
N THR A 66 2.00 4.15 -7.06
CA THR A 66 0.91 3.52 -7.84
C THR A 66 0.02 2.61 -6.99
N ALA A 67 0.56 2.06 -5.90
CA ALA A 67 -0.17 1.21 -4.97
C ALA A 67 -0.90 2.05 -3.90
N ASN A 68 -2.03 1.56 -3.44
CA ASN A 68 -2.68 2.09 -2.25
C ASN A 68 -1.84 1.75 -1.00
N ILE A 69 -2.04 2.53 0.05
CA ILE A 69 -1.46 2.29 1.37
C ILE A 69 -2.56 2.01 2.38
N ALA A 70 -2.26 1.23 3.40
CA ALA A 70 -3.17 0.97 4.50
C ALA A 70 -2.63 1.61 5.78
N LEU A 71 -3.49 2.34 6.47
CA LEU A 71 -3.20 2.82 7.82
C LEU A 71 -3.53 1.70 8.79
N ILE A 72 -2.54 1.22 9.53
CA ILE A 72 -2.70 0.22 10.58
C ILE A 72 -2.48 0.84 11.96
N CYS A 73 -3.13 0.28 12.95
CA CYS A 73 -2.95 0.60 14.36
C CYS A 73 -2.56 -0.67 15.11
N TYR A 74 -1.39 -0.66 15.69
CA TYR A 74 -0.92 -1.74 16.56
C TYR A 74 -1.66 -1.73 17.90
N GLU A 75 -1.67 -2.85 18.63
CA GLU A 75 -2.29 -2.96 19.96
C GLU A 75 -1.68 -1.99 20.98
N ASP A 76 -0.43 -1.59 20.80
CA ASP A 76 0.24 -0.57 21.61
C ASP A 76 -0.20 0.88 21.30
N GLY A 77 -1.11 1.07 20.32
CA GLY A 77 -1.62 2.36 19.88
C GLY A 77 -0.77 3.07 18.84
N GLU A 78 0.40 2.54 18.46
CA GLU A 78 1.22 3.11 17.41
C GLU A 78 0.56 2.90 16.04
N LYS A 79 0.60 3.94 15.21
CA LYS A 79 0.06 3.91 13.85
C LYS A 79 1.17 3.93 12.83
N ALA A 80 1.03 3.09 11.80
CA ALA A 80 1.96 3.02 10.69
C ALA A 80 1.22 2.88 9.37
N TYR A 81 1.88 3.28 8.28
CA TYR A 81 1.39 2.98 6.93
C TYR A 81 2.13 1.77 6.38
N ILE A 82 1.39 0.87 5.76
CA ILE A 82 1.92 -0.27 5.01
C ILE A 82 1.43 -0.22 3.57
N LEU A 83 2.07 -0.97 2.66
CA LEU A 83 1.49 -1.18 1.33
C LEU A 83 0.24 -2.05 1.46
N ALA A 84 -0.85 -1.64 0.82
CA ALA A 84 -2.10 -2.39 0.84
C ALA A 84 -2.07 -3.48 -0.22
N PRO A 85 -2.00 -4.78 0.15
CA PRO A 85 -2.16 -5.88 -0.80
C PRO A 85 -3.59 -5.95 -1.32
N GLU A 86 -3.75 -6.62 -2.45
CA GLU A 86 -5.07 -6.91 -2.99
C GLU A 86 -5.84 -7.83 -2.04
N GLY A 87 -7.11 -7.50 -1.79
CA GLY A 87 -7.94 -8.25 -0.84
C GLY A 87 -7.84 -7.79 0.62
N LEU A 88 -6.97 -6.82 0.94
CA LEU A 88 -6.98 -6.20 2.27
C LEU A 88 -8.21 -5.30 2.40
N THR A 89 -8.91 -5.38 3.53
CA THR A 89 -10.08 -4.54 3.84
C THR A 89 -9.96 -3.91 5.21
N ASP A 90 -10.73 -2.84 5.42
CA ASP A 90 -10.79 -2.15 6.71
C ASP A 90 -11.28 -3.10 7.81
N GLY A 91 -10.71 -3.00 9.00
CA GLY A 91 -11.01 -3.86 10.14
C GLY A 91 -10.29 -5.21 10.16
N MET A 92 -9.57 -5.59 9.10
CA MET A 92 -8.75 -6.80 9.12
C MET A 92 -7.60 -6.66 10.12
N GLN A 93 -7.27 -7.78 10.76
CA GLN A 93 -6.08 -7.89 11.60
C GLN A 93 -4.89 -8.38 10.78
N VAL A 94 -3.74 -7.77 11.01
CA VAL A 94 -2.47 -8.13 10.39
C VAL A 94 -1.41 -8.32 11.46
N MET A 95 -0.47 -9.23 11.22
CA MET A 95 0.61 -9.55 12.14
C MET A 95 1.92 -9.72 11.37
N ASN A 96 3.03 -9.45 12.04
CA ASN A 96 4.37 -9.68 11.52
C ASN A 96 5.04 -10.81 12.32
N GLY A 97 5.99 -11.47 11.70
CA GLY A 97 6.85 -12.44 12.35
C GLY A 97 6.70 -13.87 11.86
N PRO A 98 7.56 -14.78 12.36
CA PRO A 98 7.58 -16.17 11.91
C PRO A 98 6.33 -16.96 12.31
N ASP A 99 5.66 -16.54 13.39
CA ASP A 99 4.47 -17.21 13.92
C ASP A 99 3.17 -16.70 13.29
N ALA A 100 3.27 -15.71 12.39
CA ALA A 100 2.10 -15.17 11.70
C ALA A 100 1.50 -16.20 10.75
N GLU A 101 0.18 -16.22 10.65
CA GLU A 101 -0.52 -17.07 9.67
C GLU A 101 -0.30 -16.54 8.24
N VAL A 102 -0.36 -17.44 7.26
CA VAL A 102 -0.28 -17.06 5.82
C VAL A 102 -1.62 -16.46 5.39
N LYS A 103 -1.82 -15.17 5.71
CA LYS A 103 -3.00 -14.38 5.38
C LYS A 103 -2.61 -13.09 4.68
N VAL A 104 -3.59 -12.51 3.96
CA VAL A 104 -3.42 -11.22 3.29
C VAL A 104 -3.05 -10.13 4.31
N GLY A 105 -1.98 -9.39 4.02
CA GLY A 105 -1.50 -8.31 4.87
C GLY A 105 -0.45 -8.70 5.91
N ASN A 106 -0.28 -9.99 6.20
CA ASN A 106 0.74 -10.47 7.13
C ASN A 106 2.14 -10.42 6.51
N CYS A 107 3.15 -10.27 7.36
CA CYS A 107 4.54 -10.27 6.96
C CYS A 107 5.25 -11.47 7.60
N LEU A 108 5.81 -12.35 6.76
CA LEU A 108 6.44 -13.58 7.19
C LEU A 108 7.81 -13.77 6.52
N PRO A 109 8.72 -14.52 7.15
CA PRO A 109 9.92 -15.02 6.46
C PRO A 109 9.53 -15.89 5.27
N LEU A 110 10.23 -15.77 4.14
CA LEU A 110 9.94 -16.53 2.93
C LEU A 110 9.98 -18.05 3.15
N SER A 111 10.79 -18.53 4.10
CA SER A 111 10.88 -19.94 4.46
C SER A 111 9.60 -20.50 5.09
N ALA A 112 8.78 -19.65 5.69
CA ALA A 112 7.50 -20.04 6.31
C ALA A 112 6.32 -19.98 5.34
N ILE A 113 6.51 -19.45 4.14
CA ILE A 113 5.44 -19.29 3.15
C ILE A 113 5.41 -20.50 2.21
N PRO A 114 4.24 -21.15 2.03
CA PRO A 114 4.10 -22.27 1.10
C PRO A 114 4.39 -21.86 -0.36
N VAL A 115 4.99 -22.79 -1.11
CA VAL A 115 5.24 -22.60 -2.55
C VAL A 115 3.91 -22.42 -3.30
N GLY A 116 3.87 -21.43 -4.18
CA GLY A 116 2.67 -21.06 -4.94
C GLY A 116 1.84 -19.93 -4.33
N THR A 117 2.21 -19.45 -3.13
CA THR A 117 1.58 -18.27 -2.53
C THR A 117 2.03 -17.00 -3.23
N GLN A 118 1.10 -16.10 -3.51
CA GLN A 118 1.43 -14.78 -4.03
C GLN A 118 2.01 -13.90 -2.92
N VAL A 119 3.16 -13.32 -3.19
CA VAL A 119 3.87 -12.46 -2.24
C VAL A 119 4.20 -11.11 -2.85
N HIS A 120 4.31 -10.09 -2.02
CA HIS A 120 4.70 -8.74 -2.43
C HIS A 120 5.67 -8.14 -1.40
N ASN A 121 6.28 -7.01 -1.75
CA ASN A 121 7.16 -6.24 -0.87
C ASN A 121 8.31 -7.07 -0.27
N ILE A 122 9.03 -7.79 -1.13
CA ILE A 122 10.07 -8.74 -0.73
C ILE A 122 11.36 -8.00 -0.38
N GLU A 123 12.01 -8.40 0.72
CA GLU A 123 13.35 -7.95 1.07
C GLU A 123 14.43 -8.66 0.25
N LEU A 124 15.41 -7.91 -0.25
CA LEU A 124 16.62 -8.47 -0.86
C LEU A 124 17.64 -8.92 0.19
N TYR A 125 17.73 -8.17 1.27
CA TYR A 125 18.62 -8.44 2.40
C TYR A 125 17.83 -8.34 3.70
N PRO A 126 18.01 -9.28 4.63
CA PRO A 126 17.28 -9.27 5.90
C PRO A 126 17.41 -7.93 6.64
N GLY A 127 16.28 -7.39 7.09
CA GLY A 127 16.22 -6.13 7.87
C GLY A 127 16.39 -4.84 7.07
N LYS A 128 16.55 -4.92 5.75
CA LYS A 128 16.67 -3.73 4.90
C LYS A 128 15.32 -3.09 4.57
N GLY A 129 14.25 -3.85 4.65
CA GLY A 129 12.90 -3.47 4.25
C GLY A 129 12.59 -3.90 2.82
N GLY A 130 11.31 -4.04 2.52
CA GLY A 130 10.82 -4.49 1.22
C GLY A 130 11.24 -3.55 0.10
N GLN A 131 11.81 -4.10 -0.96
CA GLN A 131 12.32 -3.36 -2.11
C GLN A 131 11.83 -3.91 -3.43
N MET A 132 11.48 -5.20 -3.48
CA MET A 132 11.04 -5.87 -4.70
C MET A 132 9.52 -6.06 -4.74
N VAL A 133 8.98 -6.03 -5.95
CA VAL A 133 7.55 -6.24 -6.20
C VAL A 133 6.66 -5.30 -5.38
N PRO A 134 6.84 -3.97 -5.46
CA PRO A 134 5.81 -3.07 -5.00
C PRO A 134 4.57 -3.31 -5.86
N LEU A 135 3.41 -3.48 -5.23
CA LEU A 135 2.15 -3.74 -5.90
C LEU A 135 1.89 -2.70 -7.01
N ARG A 136 1.84 -3.18 -8.25
CA ARG A 136 1.13 -2.50 -9.35
C ARG A 136 -0.27 -3.08 -9.41
N LYS A 137 -1.27 -2.27 -9.68
CA LYS A 137 -2.68 -2.68 -9.83
C LYS A 137 -2.92 -3.80 -10.88
N GLU A 138 -1.91 -4.21 -11.63
CA GLU A 138 -2.04 -5.11 -12.79
C GLU A 138 -1.02 -6.23 -12.88
N SER A 139 -0.18 -6.46 -11.88
CA SER A 139 0.81 -7.54 -11.98
C SER A 139 0.83 -8.44 -10.76
N THR A 140 -0.02 -9.42 -10.79
CA THR A 140 0.13 -10.66 -10.05
C THR A 140 1.30 -11.43 -10.66
N GLN A 141 2.53 -11.13 -10.26
CA GLN A 141 3.66 -11.95 -10.67
C GLN A 141 3.84 -13.08 -9.66
N HIS A 142 3.60 -14.29 -10.12
CA HIS A 142 3.94 -15.50 -9.38
C HIS A 142 5.45 -15.65 -9.34
N PHE A 143 6.07 -15.36 -8.21
CA PHE A 143 7.44 -15.79 -7.97
C PHE A 143 7.42 -17.18 -7.33
N VAL A 144 7.71 -18.19 -8.13
CA VAL A 144 7.98 -19.53 -7.64
C VAL A 144 9.46 -19.57 -7.27
N PHE A 145 9.76 -19.49 -5.97
CA PHE A 145 11.13 -19.77 -5.51
C PHE A 145 11.32 -21.29 -5.40
N PRO A 146 12.38 -21.84 -5.97
CA PRO A 146 12.71 -23.25 -5.75
C PRO A 146 13.02 -23.46 -4.24
N PRO A 147 12.71 -24.64 -3.69
CA PRO A 147 13.05 -24.95 -2.31
C PRO A 147 14.56 -24.76 -2.10
N ALA A 148 14.92 -24.05 -1.04
CA ALA A 148 16.31 -23.95 -0.61
C ALA A 148 16.84 -25.35 -0.35
N LYS A 149 17.98 -25.69 -1.01
CA LYS A 149 18.72 -26.92 -0.73
C LYS A 149 19.42 -26.84 0.60
#